data_f0884f3c21385b4d0236e171e41680b6
#
_entry.id   f0884f3c21385b4d0236e171e41680b6
#
_cell.length_a   1.000
_cell.length_b   1.000
_cell.length_c   1.000
_cell.angle_alpha   90.00
_cell.angle_beta   90.00
_cell.angle_gamma   90.00
#
_symmetry.space_group_name_H-M   'P 1'
#
loop_
_entity.id
_entity.type
_entity.pdbx_description
1 polymer ?
#
loop_
_entity_poly.entity_id
_entity_poly.type
_entity_poly.pdbx_seq_one_letter_code
_entity_poly.pdbx_strand_id
1 'polypeptide(L)'
;MRIVYFTHSLRSCWNHGNAHFLRGVLSELVERGHDVRVFEPEGSWSLENLLKDHGESGLQSFSANYPELSSRTYSRAEEGAAQAWGADLVIVHEWNEPELVAAVGRLRARGGRFTLLFHDTHHRAVSAPSEMRSYELDSYDGVLAFGATLARVYERWGWGERVFVWHEAADMRRFRPPEEEARREGLVWIGNWGDGERSAEIVEFLLRPGRDAGLPVDIYGVRYPDDAKRRLNQFGARYHGWLANAAAPAVFADHLATVHVPRRFYTQALPGIPTIRVFEALACGIPLVSAPWDDCEHLFRVGEDFLMVADGEAMTNALRDLANDPQLREKLVRSGLETIRKRHTCGHRADELMTIVERLRAPVLESAA
;
A
#
# COMPACT_ATOMS: atom_id res chain seq x y z
N MET A 1 -23.77 6.43 -4.13
CA MET A 1 -23.78 6.04 -2.71
C MET A 1 -23.04 7.10 -1.90
N ARG A 2 -23.41 7.26 -0.62
CA ARG A 2 -22.59 7.99 0.35
C ARG A 2 -21.63 6.99 1.01
N ILE A 3 -20.33 7.20 0.81
CA ILE A 3 -19.26 6.35 1.35
C ILE A 3 -18.48 7.16 2.38
N VAL A 4 -18.37 6.64 3.60
CA VAL A 4 -17.55 7.22 4.67
C VAL A 4 -16.34 6.34 4.89
N TYR A 5 -15.15 6.94 4.86
CA TYR A 5 -13.90 6.25 5.09
C TYR A 5 -13.14 6.87 6.28
N PHE A 6 -12.85 6.06 7.28
CA PHE A 6 -12.01 6.43 8.40
C PHE A 6 -10.59 5.92 8.18
N THR A 7 -9.63 6.83 8.19
CA THR A 7 -8.19 6.51 8.05
C THR A 7 -7.38 7.29 9.08
N HIS A 8 -6.21 6.79 9.42
CA HIS A 8 -5.30 7.54 10.29
C HIS A 8 -4.70 8.77 9.60
N SER A 9 -4.54 8.77 8.27
CA SER A 9 -4.26 9.97 7.48
C SER A 9 -4.53 9.76 5.99
N LEU A 10 -5.24 10.71 5.39
CA LEU A 10 -5.38 10.88 3.95
C LEU A 10 -4.33 11.87 3.42
N ARG A 11 -4.12 12.96 4.17
CA ARG A 11 -3.27 14.10 3.75
C ARG A 11 -1.78 13.78 3.84
N SER A 12 -1.37 12.95 4.80
CA SER A 12 0.03 12.56 4.96
C SER A 12 0.34 11.22 4.30
N CYS A 13 1.51 11.13 3.67
CA CYS A 13 2.13 9.87 3.24
C CYS A 13 3.46 9.60 3.98
N TRP A 14 3.71 10.31 5.07
CA TRP A 14 4.90 10.10 5.89
C TRP A 14 4.82 8.72 6.56
N ASN A 15 5.73 7.81 6.21
CA ASN A 15 5.74 6.39 6.59
C ASN A 15 4.36 5.67 6.43
N HIS A 16 3.58 6.09 5.43
CA HIS A 16 2.26 5.55 5.15
C HIS A 16 2.26 4.90 3.75
N GLY A 17 2.66 3.63 3.69
CA GLY A 17 2.77 2.88 2.43
C GLY A 17 1.44 2.78 1.68
N ASN A 18 0.35 2.58 2.40
CA ASN A 18 -1.00 2.45 1.83
C ASN A 18 -1.62 3.78 1.34
N ALA A 19 -0.95 4.93 1.54
CA ALA A 19 -1.49 6.23 1.11
C ALA A 19 -1.78 6.28 -0.40
N HIS A 20 -0.96 5.62 -1.22
CA HIS A 20 -1.17 5.50 -2.66
C HIS A 20 -2.49 4.82 -2.99
N PHE A 21 -2.66 3.60 -2.46
CA PHE A 21 -3.84 2.78 -2.70
C PHE A 21 -5.11 3.48 -2.20
N LEU A 22 -5.08 3.98 -0.97
CA LEU A 22 -6.20 4.71 -0.37
C LEU A 22 -6.64 5.87 -1.26
N ARG A 23 -5.71 6.75 -1.62
CA ARG A 23 -6.00 7.92 -2.47
C ARG A 23 -6.51 7.51 -3.84
N GLY A 24 -5.88 6.50 -4.45
CA GLY A 24 -6.27 6.01 -5.76
C GLY A 24 -7.68 5.43 -5.81
N VAL A 25 -8.06 4.60 -4.84
CA VAL A 25 -9.41 4.03 -4.76
C VAL A 25 -10.44 5.12 -4.45
N LEU A 26 -10.14 6.03 -3.53
CA LEU A 26 -11.07 7.13 -3.20
C LEU A 26 -11.29 8.07 -4.39
N SER A 27 -10.24 8.42 -5.13
CA SER A 27 -10.37 9.20 -6.37
C SER A 27 -11.21 8.48 -7.42
N GLU A 28 -11.03 7.17 -7.57
CA GLU A 28 -11.84 6.34 -8.47
C GLU A 28 -13.33 6.35 -8.08
N LEU A 29 -13.63 6.24 -6.80
CA LEU A 29 -15.00 6.29 -6.29
C LEU A 29 -15.63 7.67 -6.49
N VAL A 30 -14.88 8.76 -6.30
CA VAL A 30 -15.34 10.12 -6.61
C VAL A 30 -15.64 10.29 -8.09
N GLU A 31 -14.76 9.83 -8.97
CA GLU A 31 -14.94 9.89 -10.43
C GLU A 31 -16.19 9.12 -10.90
N ARG A 32 -16.54 8.04 -10.22
CA ARG A 32 -17.77 7.26 -10.45
C ARG A 32 -19.03 7.92 -9.87
N GLY A 33 -18.91 9.12 -9.31
CA GLY A 33 -20.05 9.90 -8.81
C GLY A 33 -20.54 9.49 -7.42
N HIS A 34 -19.74 8.80 -6.61
CA HIS A 34 -20.06 8.56 -5.21
C HIS A 34 -19.79 9.79 -4.34
N ASP A 35 -20.62 10.03 -3.31
CA ASP A 35 -20.38 11.03 -2.24
C ASP A 35 -19.37 10.42 -1.25
N VAL A 36 -18.08 10.65 -1.49
CA VAL A 36 -16.98 10.11 -0.69
C VAL A 36 -16.58 11.12 0.39
N ARG A 37 -16.63 10.70 1.64
CA ARG A 37 -16.27 11.53 2.81
C ARG A 37 -15.20 10.82 3.61
N VAL A 38 -14.07 11.47 3.81
CA VAL A 38 -12.93 10.92 4.54
C VAL A 38 -12.78 11.63 5.87
N PHE A 39 -12.54 10.86 6.92
CA PHE A 39 -12.31 11.36 8.25
C PHE A 39 -10.99 10.81 8.81
N GLU A 40 -10.23 11.68 9.46
CA GLU A 40 -8.96 11.34 10.12
C GLU A 40 -8.91 11.98 11.51
N PRO A 41 -8.23 11.35 12.49
CA PRO A 41 -8.11 11.94 13.82
C PRO A 41 -7.27 13.22 13.78
N GLU A 42 -7.59 14.18 14.64
CA GLU A 42 -6.65 15.25 14.98
C GLU A 42 -5.37 14.64 15.55
N GLY A 43 -4.21 15.18 15.17
CA GLY A 43 -2.94 14.69 15.69
C GLY A 43 -2.55 13.29 15.24
N SER A 44 -2.95 12.88 14.02
CA SER A 44 -2.49 11.58 13.50
C SER A 44 -0.97 11.54 13.40
N TRP A 45 -0.37 10.46 13.88
CA TRP A 45 1.08 10.27 13.93
C TRP A 45 1.79 10.56 12.60
N SER A 46 1.23 10.11 11.49
CA SER A 46 1.79 10.35 10.16
C SER A 46 1.77 11.83 9.80
N LEU A 47 0.69 12.53 10.12
CA LEU A 47 0.54 13.96 9.84
C LEU A 47 1.46 14.82 10.73
N GLU A 48 1.54 14.51 12.02
CA GLU A 48 2.42 15.22 12.96
C GLU A 48 3.89 15.13 12.54
N ASN A 49 4.35 13.93 12.15
CA ASN A 49 5.72 13.76 11.67
C ASN A 49 5.96 14.48 10.34
N LEU A 50 4.99 14.46 9.41
CA LEU A 50 5.10 15.22 8.17
C LEU A 50 5.24 16.72 8.45
N LEU A 51 4.40 17.28 9.29
CA LEU A 51 4.45 18.71 9.66
C LEU A 51 5.73 19.06 10.41
N LYS A 52 6.20 18.20 11.29
CA LYS A 52 7.48 18.39 12.01
C LYS A 52 8.67 18.42 11.07
N ASP A 53 8.72 17.52 10.09
CA ASP A 53 9.89 17.36 9.21
C ASP A 53 9.84 18.32 8.01
N HIS A 54 8.66 18.67 7.50
CA HIS A 54 8.48 19.39 6.24
C HIS A 54 7.51 20.60 6.32
N GLY A 55 6.89 20.85 7.48
CA GLY A 55 5.94 21.94 7.64
C GLY A 55 4.73 21.83 6.70
N GLU A 56 4.07 22.95 6.42
CA GLU A 56 2.91 23.03 5.54
C GLU A 56 3.21 22.65 4.08
N SER A 57 4.46 22.73 3.64
CA SER A 57 4.85 22.34 2.27
C SER A 57 4.61 20.85 2.00
N GLY A 58 4.71 19.99 3.04
CA GLY A 58 4.36 18.58 2.93
C GLY A 58 2.89 18.34 2.58
N LEU A 59 1.98 19.18 3.08
CA LEU A 59 0.55 19.10 2.78
C LEU A 59 0.19 19.67 1.40
N GLN A 60 0.93 20.67 0.92
CA GLN A 60 0.72 21.26 -0.40
C GLN A 60 0.85 20.22 -1.51
N SER A 61 1.77 19.27 -1.36
CA SER A 61 1.92 18.16 -2.30
C SER A 61 0.64 17.31 -2.41
N PHE A 62 -0.05 17.05 -1.30
CA PHE A 62 -1.33 16.34 -1.33
C PHE A 62 -2.39 17.14 -2.07
N SER A 63 -2.62 18.39 -1.66
CA SER A 63 -3.68 19.24 -2.25
C SER A 63 -3.49 19.51 -3.74
N ALA A 64 -2.22 19.66 -4.18
CA ALA A 64 -1.91 19.88 -5.59
C ALA A 64 -2.15 18.63 -6.45
N ASN A 65 -1.88 17.43 -5.91
CA ASN A 65 -1.97 16.19 -6.67
C ASN A 65 -3.32 15.47 -6.55
N TYR A 66 -4.11 15.78 -5.50
CA TYR A 66 -5.42 15.17 -5.24
C TYR A 66 -6.48 16.22 -4.93
N PRO A 67 -6.73 17.19 -5.86
CA PRO A 67 -7.67 18.29 -5.62
C PRO A 67 -9.12 17.81 -5.44
N GLU A 68 -9.44 16.61 -5.92
CA GLU A 68 -10.75 15.97 -5.77
C GLU A 68 -10.96 15.34 -4.38
N LEU A 69 -9.89 15.17 -3.60
CA LEU A 69 -9.94 14.53 -2.28
C LEU A 69 -9.78 15.55 -1.16
N SER A 70 -10.58 15.39 -0.13
CA SER A 70 -10.45 16.14 1.11
C SER A 70 -10.77 15.26 2.31
N SER A 71 -10.25 15.60 3.47
CA SER A 71 -10.60 14.96 4.73
C SER A 71 -11.06 16.01 5.75
N ARG A 72 -11.89 15.56 6.71
CA ARG A 72 -12.26 16.30 7.90
C ARG A 72 -11.65 15.62 9.12
N THR A 73 -11.26 16.41 10.10
CA THR A 73 -10.71 15.86 11.35
C THR A 73 -11.82 15.71 12.40
N TYR A 74 -11.60 14.81 13.33
CA TYR A 74 -12.37 14.64 14.54
C TYR A 74 -11.43 14.56 15.76
N SER A 75 -11.87 15.06 16.91
CA SER A 75 -11.08 15.07 18.15
C SER A 75 -11.45 13.92 19.10
N ARG A 76 -12.66 13.35 18.98
CA ARG A 76 -13.15 12.25 19.80
C ARG A 76 -13.78 11.15 18.96
N ALA A 77 -13.64 9.91 19.39
CA ALA A 77 -14.15 8.74 18.69
C ALA A 77 -15.66 8.82 18.38
N GLU A 78 -16.47 9.27 19.34
CA GLU A 78 -17.92 9.41 19.18
C GLU A 78 -18.28 10.49 18.15
N GLU A 79 -17.52 11.58 18.11
CA GLU A 79 -17.68 12.65 17.12
C GLU A 79 -17.37 12.13 15.70
N GLY A 80 -16.25 11.40 15.59
CA GLY A 80 -15.89 10.71 14.35
C GLY A 80 -16.98 9.74 13.92
N ALA A 81 -17.36 8.81 14.80
CA ALA A 81 -18.36 7.79 14.51
C ALA A 81 -19.71 8.38 14.08
N ALA A 82 -20.15 9.52 14.66
CA ALA A 82 -21.39 10.19 14.29
C ALA A 82 -21.43 10.61 12.80
N GLN A 83 -20.27 10.82 12.17
CA GLN A 83 -20.17 11.17 10.75
C GLN A 83 -20.58 10.02 9.81
N ALA A 84 -20.62 8.78 10.32
CA ALA A 84 -21.10 7.63 9.57
C ALA A 84 -22.65 7.61 9.45
N TRP A 85 -23.36 8.45 10.20
CA TRP A 85 -24.83 8.47 10.14
C TRP A 85 -25.34 8.86 8.76
N GLY A 86 -26.24 8.04 8.21
CA GLY A 86 -26.81 8.25 6.88
C GLY A 86 -25.87 7.91 5.72
N ALA A 87 -24.73 7.26 5.99
CA ALA A 87 -23.91 6.63 4.96
C ALA A 87 -24.62 5.38 4.39
N ASP A 88 -24.20 4.98 3.20
CA ASP A 88 -24.51 3.70 2.61
C ASP A 88 -23.44 2.66 2.92
N LEU A 89 -22.18 3.06 2.88
CA LEU A 89 -21.00 2.25 3.14
C LEU A 89 -20.08 2.99 4.11
N VAL A 90 -19.58 2.28 5.12
CA VAL A 90 -18.56 2.78 6.04
C VAL A 90 -17.39 1.81 6.03
N ILE A 91 -16.18 2.33 5.83
CA ILE A 91 -14.94 1.57 5.88
C ILE A 91 -14.06 2.16 6.98
N VAL A 92 -13.58 1.31 7.89
CA VAL A 92 -12.68 1.71 8.97
C VAL A 92 -11.35 0.99 8.77
N HIS A 93 -10.30 1.77 8.52
CA HIS A 93 -8.95 1.26 8.34
C HIS A 93 -8.30 0.86 9.67
N GLU A 94 -7.52 -0.19 9.66
CA GLU A 94 -6.93 -0.85 10.85
C GLU A 94 -5.94 0.02 11.66
N TRP A 95 -5.47 1.14 11.10
CA TRP A 95 -4.63 2.10 11.81
C TRP A 95 -5.42 3.18 12.57
N ASN A 96 -6.74 3.07 12.62
CA ASN A 96 -7.53 3.91 13.53
C ASN A 96 -7.44 3.38 14.97
N GLU A 97 -7.67 4.28 15.93
CA GLU A 97 -7.69 3.92 17.34
C GLU A 97 -8.85 2.94 17.65
N PRO A 98 -8.63 1.98 18.57
CA PRO A 98 -9.66 1.01 18.95
C PRO A 98 -10.98 1.66 19.38
N GLU A 99 -10.93 2.81 20.01
CA GLU A 99 -12.10 3.57 20.47
C GLU A 99 -12.99 4.01 19.31
N LEU A 100 -12.41 4.44 18.17
CA LEU A 100 -13.18 4.78 16.96
C LEU A 100 -13.81 3.54 16.37
N VAL A 101 -13.05 2.45 16.23
CA VAL A 101 -13.54 1.17 15.70
C VAL A 101 -14.75 0.71 16.49
N ALA A 102 -14.66 0.71 17.83
CA ALA A 102 -15.75 0.37 18.72
C ALA A 102 -16.95 1.34 18.63
N ALA A 103 -16.69 2.66 18.54
CA ALA A 103 -17.75 3.67 18.46
C ALA A 103 -18.57 3.54 17.16
N VAL A 104 -17.92 3.28 16.03
CA VAL A 104 -18.61 3.04 14.73
C VAL A 104 -19.41 1.74 14.80
N GLY A 105 -18.86 0.67 15.38
CA GLY A 105 -19.57 -0.59 15.64
C GLY A 105 -20.83 -0.40 16.50
N ARG A 106 -20.72 0.35 17.60
CA ARG A 106 -21.88 0.69 18.44
C ARG A 106 -22.94 1.51 17.69
N LEU A 107 -22.52 2.44 16.81
CA LEU A 107 -23.46 3.20 15.99
C LEU A 107 -24.22 2.26 15.03
N ARG A 108 -23.53 1.31 14.40
CA ARG A 108 -24.14 0.28 13.53
C ARG A 108 -25.16 -0.56 14.31
N ALA A 109 -24.80 -1.04 15.50
CA ALA A 109 -25.68 -1.84 16.37
C ALA A 109 -26.93 -1.07 16.82
N ARG A 110 -26.85 0.26 16.99
CA ARG A 110 -27.98 1.12 17.39
C ARG A 110 -28.92 1.52 16.25
N GLY A 111 -28.82 0.89 15.10
CA GLY A 111 -29.72 1.10 13.97
C GLY A 111 -29.11 1.86 12.79
N GLY A 112 -27.80 2.00 12.75
CA GLY A 112 -27.10 2.45 11.53
C GLY A 112 -27.39 1.50 10.37
N ARG A 113 -27.84 2.04 9.22
CA ARG A 113 -28.27 1.22 8.05
C ARG A 113 -27.20 1.07 6.98
N PHE A 114 -25.96 1.42 7.28
CA PHE A 114 -24.81 1.31 6.37
C PHE A 114 -24.20 -0.10 6.44
N THR A 115 -23.60 -0.54 5.34
CA THR A 115 -22.66 -1.67 5.35
C THR A 115 -21.39 -1.20 6.04
N LEU A 116 -20.87 -1.97 7.01
CA LEU A 116 -19.69 -1.62 7.80
C LEU A 116 -18.57 -2.62 7.58
N LEU A 117 -17.44 -2.16 7.03
CA LEU A 117 -16.27 -2.97 6.71
C LEU A 117 -15.05 -2.53 7.50
N PHE A 118 -14.28 -3.50 7.99
CA PHE A 118 -12.96 -3.29 8.56
C PHE A 118 -11.90 -3.55 7.48
N HIS A 119 -10.95 -2.65 7.28
CA HIS A 119 -9.92 -2.78 6.24
C HIS A 119 -8.54 -2.96 6.86
N ASP A 120 -7.94 -4.14 6.69
CA ASP A 120 -6.62 -4.50 7.19
C ASP A 120 -5.60 -4.62 6.05
N THR A 121 -4.56 -3.77 6.12
CA THR A 121 -3.48 -3.66 5.12
C THR A 121 -2.09 -3.91 5.72
N HIS A 122 -2.02 -4.57 6.87
CA HIS A 122 -0.74 -4.75 7.56
C HIS A 122 -0.57 -6.18 8.10
N HIS A 123 0.65 -6.51 8.54
CA HIS A 123 0.95 -7.83 9.12
C HIS A 123 0.63 -7.93 10.61
N ARG A 124 -0.02 -6.93 11.25
CA ARG A 124 -0.28 -6.93 12.70
C ARG A 124 -1.11 -8.11 13.17
N ALA A 125 -1.99 -8.64 12.33
CA ALA A 125 -2.75 -9.84 12.65
C ALA A 125 -1.87 -11.07 12.96
N VAL A 126 -0.60 -11.07 12.52
CA VAL A 126 0.38 -12.13 12.83
C VAL A 126 1.53 -11.64 13.71
N SER A 127 1.92 -10.38 13.64
CA SER A 127 3.03 -9.83 14.44
C SER A 127 2.59 -9.30 15.81
N ALA A 128 1.34 -8.87 15.95
CA ALA A 128 0.73 -8.35 17.17
C ALA A 128 -0.74 -8.83 17.30
N PRO A 129 -1.01 -10.14 17.30
CA PRO A 129 -2.38 -10.68 17.20
C PRO A 129 -3.26 -10.29 18.39
N SER A 130 -2.70 -10.05 19.58
CA SER A 130 -3.45 -9.57 20.75
C SER A 130 -4.01 -8.17 20.54
N GLU A 131 -3.25 -7.28 19.91
CA GLU A 131 -3.69 -5.93 19.57
C GLU A 131 -4.85 -5.98 18.56
N MET A 132 -4.69 -6.75 17.50
CA MET A 132 -5.71 -6.86 16.45
C MET A 132 -7.00 -7.52 16.96
N ARG A 133 -6.91 -8.46 17.90
CA ARG A 133 -8.08 -9.09 18.53
C ARG A 133 -8.76 -8.20 19.57
N SER A 134 -8.14 -7.12 20.01
CA SER A 134 -8.76 -6.16 20.92
C SER A 134 -9.73 -5.20 20.24
N TYR A 135 -9.74 -5.14 18.91
CA TYR A 135 -10.75 -4.37 18.18
C TYR A 135 -12.14 -4.99 18.33
N GLU A 136 -13.12 -4.17 18.71
CA GLU A 136 -14.54 -4.56 18.85
C GLU A 136 -15.19 -4.60 17.45
N LEU A 137 -15.10 -5.75 16.76
CA LEU A 137 -15.58 -5.92 15.40
C LEU A 137 -16.91 -6.67 15.27
N ASP A 138 -17.58 -7.02 16.36
CA ASP A 138 -18.81 -7.85 16.36
C ASP A 138 -19.93 -7.25 15.49
N SER A 139 -20.02 -5.94 15.42
CA SER A 139 -21.02 -5.21 14.62
C SER A 139 -20.60 -4.93 13.17
N TYR A 140 -19.42 -5.41 12.75
CA TYR A 140 -18.93 -5.25 11.39
C TYR A 140 -19.51 -6.33 10.48
N ASP A 141 -19.93 -5.93 9.28
CA ASP A 141 -20.51 -6.83 8.29
C ASP A 141 -19.43 -7.68 7.58
N GLY A 142 -18.18 -7.17 7.49
CA GLY A 142 -17.06 -7.91 6.89
C GLY A 142 -15.69 -7.28 7.12
N VAL A 143 -14.67 -8.05 6.74
CA VAL A 143 -13.26 -7.66 6.76
C VAL A 143 -12.72 -7.65 5.33
N LEU A 144 -12.09 -6.56 4.93
CA LEU A 144 -11.29 -6.44 3.72
C LEU A 144 -9.83 -6.73 4.08
N ALA A 145 -9.32 -7.86 3.63
CA ALA A 145 -7.93 -8.29 3.86
C ALA A 145 -7.11 -8.13 2.59
N PHE A 146 -5.94 -7.51 2.66
CA PHE A 146 -5.12 -7.19 1.47
C PHE A 146 -4.37 -8.39 0.86
N GLY A 147 -4.73 -9.63 1.24
CA GLY A 147 -4.24 -10.87 0.64
C GLY A 147 -4.87 -12.11 1.26
N ALA A 148 -4.88 -13.20 0.52
CA ALA A 148 -5.53 -14.45 0.93
C ALA A 148 -4.92 -15.05 2.21
N THR A 149 -3.63 -14.89 2.44
CA THR A 149 -3.00 -15.38 3.67
C THR A 149 -3.46 -14.62 4.91
N LEU A 150 -3.69 -13.30 4.79
CA LEU A 150 -4.32 -12.51 5.86
C LEU A 150 -5.80 -12.89 6.03
N ALA A 151 -6.52 -13.06 4.92
CA ALA A 151 -7.93 -13.50 4.98
C ALA A 151 -8.07 -14.80 5.79
N ARG A 152 -7.20 -15.79 5.54
CA ARG A 152 -7.17 -17.04 6.33
C ARG A 152 -6.91 -16.82 7.83
N VAL A 153 -6.24 -15.76 8.24
CA VAL A 153 -6.09 -15.42 9.68
C VAL A 153 -7.45 -15.04 10.26
N TYR A 154 -8.19 -14.16 9.60
CA TYR A 154 -9.52 -13.74 10.05
C TYR A 154 -10.54 -14.89 9.99
N GLU A 155 -10.49 -15.74 8.98
CA GLU A 155 -11.32 -16.96 8.92
C GLU A 155 -11.10 -17.86 10.15
N ARG A 156 -9.83 -18.10 10.54
CA ARG A 156 -9.50 -18.82 11.78
C ARG A 156 -9.95 -18.12 13.06
N TRP A 157 -10.15 -16.81 13.01
CA TRP A 157 -10.72 -16.03 14.12
C TRP A 157 -12.25 -16.06 14.15
N GLY A 158 -12.90 -16.81 13.26
CA GLY A 158 -14.34 -17.03 13.24
C GLY A 158 -15.13 -16.13 12.30
N TRP A 159 -14.46 -15.40 11.40
CA TRP A 159 -15.13 -14.52 10.45
C TRP A 159 -15.80 -15.27 9.29
N GLY A 160 -15.32 -16.47 8.94
CA GLY A 160 -15.90 -17.31 7.88
C GLY A 160 -16.02 -16.56 6.54
N GLU A 161 -17.20 -16.64 5.93
CA GLU A 161 -17.47 -16.02 4.61
C GLU A 161 -17.56 -14.49 4.63
N ARG A 162 -17.42 -13.84 5.78
CA ARG A 162 -17.40 -12.38 5.90
C ARG A 162 -16.02 -11.78 5.74
N VAL A 163 -15.04 -12.56 5.28
CA VAL A 163 -13.71 -12.06 4.91
C VAL A 163 -13.60 -12.01 3.39
N PHE A 164 -13.15 -10.87 2.89
CA PHE A 164 -12.98 -10.62 1.47
C PHE A 164 -11.53 -10.25 1.21
N VAL A 165 -10.91 -10.92 0.24
CA VAL A 165 -9.58 -10.49 -0.25
C VAL A 165 -9.77 -9.24 -1.08
N TRP A 166 -9.02 -8.20 -0.72
CA TRP A 166 -9.05 -6.90 -1.39
C TRP A 166 -7.63 -6.34 -1.44
N HIS A 167 -6.90 -6.74 -2.49
CA HIS A 167 -5.49 -6.41 -2.66
C HIS A 167 -5.25 -4.91 -2.85
N GLU A 168 -4.05 -4.46 -2.55
CA GLU A 168 -3.56 -3.17 -3.02
C GLU A 168 -3.54 -3.12 -4.56
N ALA A 169 -3.42 -1.93 -5.13
CA ALA A 169 -3.41 -1.70 -6.57
C ALA A 169 -2.77 -0.35 -6.91
N ALA A 170 -2.50 -0.12 -8.19
CA ALA A 170 -1.93 1.13 -8.68
C ALA A 170 -2.99 2.15 -9.12
N ASP A 171 -2.79 3.40 -8.75
CA ASP A 171 -3.52 4.54 -9.33
C ASP A 171 -2.88 4.96 -10.66
N MET A 172 -3.37 4.39 -11.75
CA MET A 172 -2.84 4.65 -13.10
C MET A 172 -3.06 6.08 -13.61
N ARG A 173 -3.83 6.91 -12.92
CA ARG A 173 -3.96 8.35 -13.25
C ARG A 173 -2.68 9.10 -12.94
N ARG A 174 -1.97 8.69 -11.90
CA ARG A 174 -0.77 9.36 -11.38
C ARG A 174 0.49 8.50 -11.53
N PHE A 175 0.38 7.20 -11.34
CA PHE A 175 1.47 6.24 -11.48
C PHE A 175 1.41 5.61 -12.87
N ARG A 176 2.13 6.21 -13.79
CA ARG A 176 2.20 5.81 -15.20
C ARG A 176 3.60 6.09 -15.74
N PRO A 177 4.00 5.44 -16.81
CA PRO A 177 5.27 5.74 -17.47
C PRO A 177 5.36 7.23 -17.83
N PRO A 178 6.58 7.79 -17.87
CA PRO A 178 6.78 9.16 -18.33
C PRO A 178 6.34 9.29 -19.80
N GLU A 179 5.91 10.49 -20.17
CA GLU A 179 5.50 10.79 -21.56
C GLU A 179 6.71 10.89 -22.49
N GLU A 180 7.85 11.31 -21.96
CA GLU A 180 9.11 11.41 -22.68
C GLU A 180 10.11 10.37 -22.18
N GLU A 181 10.89 9.80 -23.08
CA GLU A 181 11.98 8.91 -22.72
C GLU A 181 13.10 9.72 -22.02
N ALA A 182 13.28 9.48 -20.74
CA ALA A 182 14.39 10.02 -19.97
C ALA A 182 15.59 9.06 -20.01
N ARG A 183 16.80 9.61 -19.95
CA ARG A 183 17.99 8.80 -19.67
C ARG A 183 17.91 8.27 -18.26
N ARG A 184 17.77 6.96 -18.13
CA ARG A 184 17.64 6.27 -16.84
C ARG A 184 18.99 5.79 -16.34
N GLU A 185 19.34 6.15 -15.12
CA GLU A 185 20.62 5.75 -14.52
C GLU A 185 20.44 5.25 -13.08
N GLY A 186 21.25 4.26 -12.70
CA GLY A 186 21.29 3.77 -11.33
C GLY A 186 20.03 3.09 -10.84
N LEU A 187 20.00 2.88 -9.55
CA LEU A 187 18.92 2.18 -8.84
C LEU A 187 18.21 3.14 -7.90
N VAL A 188 16.91 2.95 -7.72
CA VAL A 188 16.17 3.65 -6.69
C VAL A 188 15.51 2.67 -5.72
N TRP A 189 15.55 3.04 -4.44
CA TRP A 189 14.78 2.42 -3.38
C TRP A 189 13.86 3.45 -2.72
N ILE A 190 12.57 3.16 -2.68
CA ILE A 190 11.58 3.98 -1.97
C ILE A 190 10.98 3.15 -0.85
N GLY A 191 11.39 3.37 0.40
CA GLY A 191 10.94 2.61 1.55
C GLY A 191 11.72 2.95 2.81
N ASN A 192 11.20 2.58 3.98
CA ASN A 192 11.91 2.73 5.25
C ASN A 192 12.98 1.63 5.43
N TRP A 193 13.84 1.78 6.46
CA TRP A 193 14.87 0.79 6.80
C TRP A 193 14.30 -0.55 7.28
N GLY A 194 13.06 -0.55 7.78
CA GLY A 194 12.30 -1.76 8.11
C GLY A 194 12.42 -2.24 9.55
N ASP A 195 12.94 -1.41 10.46
CA ASP A 195 12.92 -1.65 11.92
C ASP A 195 13.43 -3.06 12.33
N GLY A 196 14.47 -3.55 11.67
CA GLY A 196 15.03 -4.89 11.87
C GLY A 196 14.35 -6.02 11.06
N GLU A 197 13.21 -5.77 10.44
CA GLU A 197 12.46 -6.81 9.70
C GLU A 197 13.01 -7.11 8.31
N ARG A 198 13.87 -6.25 7.76
CA ARG A 198 14.53 -6.42 6.44
C ARG A 198 15.87 -5.72 6.31
N SER A 199 16.48 -5.29 7.42
CA SER A 199 17.72 -4.51 7.37
C SER A 199 18.91 -5.29 6.79
N ALA A 200 18.99 -6.58 7.07
CA ALA A 200 20.02 -7.47 6.50
C ALA A 200 19.77 -7.70 5.01
N GLU A 201 18.52 -7.93 4.63
CA GLU A 201 18.07 -8.15 3.26
C GLU A 201 18.27 -6.91 2.38
N ILE A 202 18.10 -5.69 2.92
CA ILE A 202 18.43 -4.45 2.18
C ILE A 202 19.94 -4.39 1.86
N VAL A 203 20.80 -4.83 2.78
CA VAL A 203 22.23 -4.91 2.50
C VAL A 203 22.55 -5.97 1.45
N GLU A 204 21.93 -7.12 1.55
CA GLU A 204 22.14 -8.27 0.65
C GLU A 204 21.61 -8.03 -0.75
N PHE A 205 20.36 -7.56 -0.87
CA PHE A 205 19.65 -7.47 -2.17
C PHE A 205 19.66 -6.07 -2.80
N LEU A 206 20.12 -5.03 -2.11
CA LEU A 206 20.16 -3.67 -2.67
C LEU A 206 21.56 -3.05 -2.62
N LEU A 207 22.12 -2.90 -1.39
CA LEU A 207 23.31 -2.07 -1.24
C LEU A 207 24.56 -2.74 -1.82
N ARG A 208 24.79 -4.00 -1.50
CA ARG A 208 25.93 -4.77 -2.03
C ARG A 208 25.81 -4.99 -3.54
N PRO A 209 24.66 -5.48 -4.06
CA PRO A 209 24.49 -5.64 -5.49
C PRO A 209 24.61 -4.35 -6.30
N GLY A 210 24.07 -3.23 -5.80
CA GLY A 210 24.21 -1.93 -6.47
C GLY A 210 25.68 -1.51 -6.61
N ARG A 211 26.44 -1.59 -5.51
CA ARG A 211 27.89 -1.33 -5.53
C ARG A 211 28.64 -2.29 -6.47
N ASP A 212 28.39 -3.58 -6.37
CA ASP A 212 29.12 -4.62 -7.11
C ASP A 212 28.75 -4.64 -8.60
N ALA A 213 27.58 -4.13 -8.97
CA ALA A 213 27.16 -3.86 -10.35
C ALA A 213 27.67 -2.51 -10.89
N GLY A 214 28.26 -1.66 -10.03
CA GLY A 214 28.71 -0.32 -10.40
C GLY A 214 27.58 0.68 -10.64
N LEU A 215 26.40 0.44 -10.09
CA LEU A 215 25.23 1.30 -10.25
C LEU A 215 25.07 2.21 -9.03
N PRO A 216 24.94 3.54 -9.21
CA PRO A 216 24.59 4.43 -8.10
C PRO A 216 23.23 4.06 -7.52
N VAL A 217 23.09 4.19 -6.20
CA VAL A 217 21.86 3.82 -5.49
C VAL A 217 21.30 5.05 -4.77
N ASP A 218 20.07 5.43 -5.11
CA ASP A 218 19.31 6.49 -4.49
C ASP A 218 18.26 5.92 -3.54
N ILE A 219 18.24 6.44 -2.31
CA ILE A 219 17.40 5.94 -1.22
C ILE A 219 16.45 7.05 -0.76
N TYR A 220 15.16 6.78 -0.89
CA TYR A 220 14.09 7.64 -0.36
C TYR A 220 13.31 6.90 0.73
N GLY A 221 13.03 7.59 1.82
CA GLY A 221 12.23 7.04 2.92
C GLY A 221 12.53 7.70 4.24
N VAL A 222 11.76 7.32 5.24
CA VAL A 222 11.87 7.83 6.61
C VAL A 222 12.30 6.72 7.57
N ARG A 223 12.55 7.08 8.84
CA ARG A 223 12.93 6.14 9.90
C ARG A 223 14.23 5.38 9.59
N TYR A 224 15.22 6.10 9.12
CA TYR A 224 16.60 5.61 8.99
C TYR A 224 17.40 6.04 10.21
N PRO A 225 17.73 5.12 11.14
CA PRO A 225 18.58 5.44 12.28
C PRO A 225 20.01 5.74 11.82
N ASP A 226 20.81 6.35 12.68
CA ASP A 226 22.14 6.80 12.31
C ASP A 226 23.09 5.67 11.89
N ASP A 227 22.95 4.49 12.46
CA ASP A 227 23.71 3.30 12.04
C ASP A 227 23.30 2.84 10.62
N ALA A 228 22.02 2.93 10.27
CA ALA A 228 21.56 2.68 8.91
C ALA A 228 22.15 3.69 7.93
N LYS A 229 22.10 4.99 8.25
CA LYS A 229 22.70 6.06 7.42
C LYS A 229 24.22 5.86 7.24
N ARG A 230 24.93 5.49 8.32
CA ARG A 230 26.36 5.13 8.21
C ARG A 230 26.57 3.95 7.27
N ARG A 231 25.68 2.95 7.32
CA ARG A 231 25.76 1.79 6.43
C ARG A 231 25.50 2.17 4.97
N LEU A 232 24.50 3.02 4.68
CA LEU A 232 24.28 3.55 3.33
C LEU A 232 25.55 4.22 2.79
N ASN A 233 26.19 5.09 3.58
CA ASN A 233 27.43 5.77 3.19
C ASN A 233 28.58 4.79 2.91
N GLN A 234 28.72 3.71 3.67
CA GLN A 234 29.73 2.66 3.43
C GLN A 234 29.58 1.97 2.07
N PHE A 235 28.36 1.89 1.56
CA PHE A 235 28.07 1.35 0.23
C PHE A 235 27.99 2.43 -0.87
N GLY A 236 28.20 3.70 -0.53
CA GLY A 236 28.11 4.82 -1.49
C GLY A 236 26.68 5.16 -1.93
N ALA A 237 25.67 4.70 -1.18
CA ALA A 237 24.27 5.02 -1.47
C ALA A 237 23.91 6.45 -1.01
N ARG A 238 23.13 7.16 -1.80
CA ARG A 238 22.70 8.54 -1.54
C ARG A 238 21.34 8.52 -0.84
N TYR A 239 21.29 9.08 0.36
CA TYR A 239 20.03 9.14 1.15
C TYR A 239 19.39 10.52 0.98
N HIS A 240 18.14 10.55 0.53
CA HIS A 240 17.38 11.76 0.22
C HIS A 240 16.27 12.08 1.25
N GLY A 241 16.03 11.19 2.22
CA GLY A 241 14.95 11.40 3.19
C GLY A 241 13.57 11.09 2.62
N TRP A 242 12.56 11.79 3.14
CA TRP A 242 11.17 11.59 2.72
C TRP A 242 10.94 11.99 1.26
N LEU A 243 10.11 11.21 0.59
CA LEU A 243 9.59 11.50 -0.73
C LEU A 243 8.06 11.58 -0.66
N ALA A 244 7.48 12.67 -1.13
CA ALA A 244 6.04 12.75 -1.33
C ALA A 244 5.60 11.63 -2.30
N ASN A 245 4.59 10.84 -1.94
CA ASN A 245 4.18 9.69 -2.74
C ASN A 245 3.86 10.08 -4.20
N ALA A 246 3.21 11.23 -4.42
CA ALA A 246 2.91 11.74 -5.76
C ALA A 246 4.17 12.09 -6.60
N ALA A 247 5.34 12.23 -5.98
CA ALA A 247 6.60 12.47 -6.69
C ALA A 247 7.32 11.17 -7.09
N ALA A 248 6.87 10.02 -6.58
CA ALA A 248 7.51 8.74 -6.89
C ALA A 248 7.55 8.41 -8.39
N PRO A 249 6.54 8.71 -9.22
CA PRO A 249 6.59 8.45 -10.66
C PRO A 249 7.75 9.18 -11.37
N ALA A 250 8.01 10.43 -11.01
CA ALA A 250 9.14 11.19 -11.57
C ALA A 250 10.48 10.58 -11.16
N VAL A 251 10.60 10.18 -9.89
CA VAL A 251 11.81 9.51 -9.40
C VAL A 251 12.01 8.16 -10.09
N PHE A 252 10.95 7.36 -10.29
CA PHE A 252 11.05 6.11 -11.04
C PHE A 252 11.45 6.34 -12.51
N ALA A 253 11.00 7.42 -13.13
CA ALA A 253 11.32 7.76 -14.50
C ALA A 253 12.82 8.02 -14.72
N ASP A 254 13.52 8.56 -13.73
CA ASP A 254 14.95 8.89 -13.80
C ASP A 254 15.88 7.70 -13.55
N HIS A 255 15.34 6.55 -13.08
CA HIS A 255 16.17 5.41 -12.68
C HIS A 255 16.04 4.21 -13.60
N LEU A 256 17.15 3.47 -13.72
CA LEU A 256 17.25 2.27 -14.55
C LEU A 256 16.36 1.13 -14.03
N ALA A 257 16.40 0.91 -12.74
CA ALA A 257 15.64 -0.16 -12.08
C ALA A 257 15.35 0.18 -10.61
N THR A 258 14.40 -0.54 -10.05
CA THR A 258 14.13 -0.56 -8.59
C THR A 258 14.20 -1.98 -8.06
N VAL A 259 14.40 -2.11 -6.75
CA VAL A 259 14.50 -3.38 -6.07
C VAL A 259 13.35 -3.54 -5.09
N HIS A 260 12.74 -4.71 -5.04
CA HIS A 260 11.75 -5.07 -4.02
C HIS A 260 12.40 -5.99 -2.97
N VAL A 261 12.37 -5.53 -1.72
CA VAL A 261 12.81 -6.32 -0.57
C VAL A 261 11.64 -6.40 0.41
N PRO A 262 10.91 -7.50 0.45
CA PRO A 262 9.77 -7.65 1.34
C PRO A 262 10.21 -7.71 2.81
N ARG A 263 9.31 -7.37 3.74
CA ARG A 263 9.52 -7.61 5.16
C ARG A 263 9.39 -9.10 5.45
N ARG A 264 10.13 -9.61 6.44
CA ARG A 264 10.10 -11.05 6.80
C ARG A 264 8.71 -11.57 7.13
N PHE A 265 7.83 -10.76 7.67
CA PHE A 265 6.44 -11.18 7.91
C PHE A 265 5.70 -11.56 6.62
N TYR A 266 6.00 -10.91 5.49
CA TYR A 266 5.40 -11.23 4.18
C TYR A 266 6.10 -12.39 3.46
N THR A 267 7.25 -12.84 3.93
CA THR A 267 7.91 -14.02 3.38
C THR A 267 7.71 -15.28 4.25
N GLN A 268 7.44 -15.09 5.55
CA GLN A 268 7.40 -16.22 6.51
C GLN A 268 5.99 -16.49 7.06
N ALA A 269 5.21 -15.46 7.37
CA ALA A 269 3.92 -15.60 8.06
C ALA A 269 2.72 -15.31 7.14
N LEU A 270 2.86 -14.39 6.20
CA LEU A 270 1.83 -13.98 5.25
C LEU A 270 2.37 -14.05 3.81
N PRO A 271 2.80 -15.23 3.31
CA PRO A 271 3.26 -15.35 1.94
C PRO A 271 2.16 -14.97 0.95
N GLY A 272 2.53 -14.49 -0.23
CA GLY A 272 1.61 -14.10 -1.29
C GLY A 272 1.18 -12.63 -1.28
N ILE A 273 1.53 -11.86 -0.25
CA ILE A 273 1.17 -10.44 -0.17
C ILE A 273 2.34 -9.58 -0.68
N PRO A 274 2.21 -8.97 -1.87
CA PRO A 274 3.18 -7.98 -2.33
C PRO A 274 3.00 -6.67 -1.57
N THR A 275 4.06 -5.88 -1.49
CA THR A 275 3.93 -4.51 -0.99
C THR A 275 3.40 -3.60 -2.09
N ILE A 276 2.81 -2.46 -1.71
CA ILE A 276 2.34 -1.44 -2.67
C ILE A 276 3.43 -1.05 -3.69
N ARG A 277 4.69 -1.17 -3.32
CA ARG A 277 5.83 -0.77 -4.14
C ARG A 277 5.96 -1.59 -5.44
N VAL A 278 5.52 -2.85 -5.44
CA VAL A 278 5.47 -3.68 -6.65
C VAL A 278 4.46 -3.08 -7.64
N PHE A 279 3.27 -2.74 -7.18
CA PHE A 279 2.23 -2.13 -8.01
C PHE A 279 2.66 -0.77 -8.57
N GLU A 280 3.26 0.08 -7.73
CA GLU A 280 3.75 1.40 -8.14
C GLU A 280 4.86 1.32 -9.18
N ALA A 281 5.84 0.45 -8.97
CA ALA A 281 6.97 0.28 -9.88
C ALA A 281 6.51 -0.21 -11.26
N LEU A 282 5.71 -1.26 -11.29
CA LEU A 282 5.19 -1.81 -12.55
C LEU A 282 4.27 -0.83 -13.28
N ALA A 283 3.46 -0.05 -12.54
CA ALA A 283 2.61 0.98 -13.11
C ALA A 283 3.41 2.14 -13.73
N CYS A 284 4.54 2.52 -13.12
CA CYS A 284 5.44 3.56 -13.64
C CYS A 284 6.35 3.05 -14.76
N GLY A 285 6.33 1.76 -15.07
CA GLY A 285 7.17 1.21 -16.13
C GLY A 285 8.66 1.29 -15.81
N ILE A 286 9.04 1.05 -14.54
CA ILE A 286 10.43 0.86 -14.16
C ILE A 286 10.70 -0.65 -14.00
N PRO A 287 11.80 -1.19 -14.57
CA PRO A 287 12.21 -2.56 -14.32
C PRO A 287 12.37 -2.85 -12.84
N LEU A 288 11.81 -3.96 -12.38
CA LEU A 288 11.82 -4.38 -10.98
C LEU A 288 12.58 -5.70 -10.82
N VAL A 289 13.48 -5.78 -9.84
CA VAL A 289 14.09 -7.03 -9.40
C VAL A 289 13.71 -7.27 -7.94
N SER A 290 13.15 -8.43 -7.64
CA SER A 290 12.69 -8.76 -6.29
C SER A 290 13.62 -9.75 -5.60
N ALA A 291 13.89 -9.52 -4.31
CA ALA A 291 14.31 -10.56 -3.41
C ALA A 291 13.23 -11.65 -3.30
N PRO A 292 13.55 -12.86 -2.77
CA PRO A 292 12.60 -13.96 -2.77
C PRO A 292 11.34 -13.66 -1.95
N TRP A 293 10.19 -13.96 -2.54
CA TRP A 293 8.88 -14.06 -1.87
C TRP A 293 7.99 -15.02 -2.66
N ASP A 294 6.95 -15.52 -2.03
CA ASP A 294 6.05 -16.49 -2.66
C ASP A 294 4.78 -15.78 -3.15
N ASP A 295 4.62 -15.64 -4.47
CA ASP A 295 3.37 -15.15 -5.09
C ASP A 295 2.34 -16.30 -5.20
N CYS A 296 1.95 -16.86 -4.06
CA CYS A 296 1.03 -18.00 -3.99
C CYS A 296 -0.39 -17.68 -4.48
N GLU A 297 -0.71 -16.42 -4.72
CA GLU A 297 -1.99 -15.97 -5.31
C GLU A 297 -1.90 -15.73 -6.82
N HIS A 298 -0.71 -15.90 -7.41
CA HIS A 298 -0.46 -15.70 -8.85
C HIS A 298 -0.92 -14.30 -9.33
N LEU A 299 -0.58 -13.28 -8.56
CA LEU A 299 -0.91 -11.90 -8.88
C LEU A 299 -0.10 -11.40 -10.07
N PHE A 300 1.13 -11.89 -10.22
CA PHE A 300 2.08 -11.48 -11.24
C PHE A 300 2.69 -12.69 -11.97
N ARG A 301 3.36 -12.42 -13.08
CA ARG A 301 4.13 -13.39 -13.86
C ARG A 301 5.61 -13.22 -13.55
N VAL A 302 6.12 -13.95 -12.57
CA VAL A 302 7.55 -13.91 -12.20
C VAL A 302 8.41 -14.34 -13.41
N GLY A 303 9.46 -13.56 -13.69
CA GLY A 303 10.32 -13.72 -14.88
C GLY A 303 9.80 -13.03 -16.16
N GLU A 304 8.56 -12.55 -16.14
CA GLU A 304 7.95 -11.77 -17.23
C GLU A 304 7.64 -10.33 -16.81
N ASP A 305 6.92 -10.13 -15.72
CA ASP A 305 6.52 -8.82 -15.20
C ASP A 305 7.66 -8.16 -14.42
N PHE A 306 8.45 -8.97 -13.73
CA PHE A 306 9.66 -8.59 -13.02
C PHE A 306 10.57 -9.80 -12.82
N LEU A 307 11.84 -9.57 -12.46
CA LEU A 307 12.77 -10.63 -12.10
C LEU A 307 12.70 -10.92 -10.61
N MET A 308 12.77 -12.21 -10.24
CA MET A 308 12.95 -12.65 -8.85
C MET A 308 14.25 -13.45 -8.77
N VAL A 309 15.07 -13.16 -7.75
CA VAL A 309 16.40 -13.74 -7.60
C VAL A 309 16.56 -14.39 -6.23
N ALA A 310 17.38 -15.41 -6.16
CA ALA A 310 17.52 -16.24 -4.94
C ALA A 310 18.40 -15.58 -3.86
N ASP A 311 19.41 -14.80 -4.26
CA ASP A 311 20.44 -14.25 -3.38
C ASP A 311 21.07 -12.96 -3.95
N GLY A 312 21.99 -12.37 -3.20
CA GLY A 312 22.67 -11.13 -3.59
C GLY A 312 23.59 -11.25 -4.80
N GLU A 313 24.13 -12.43 -5.11
CA GLU A 313 24.94 -12.66 -6.32
C GLU A 313 24.06 -12.68 -7.55
N ALA A 314 22.95 -13.41 -7.51
CA ALA A 314 21.95 -13.43 -8.56
C ALA A 314 21.33 -12.03 -8.76
N MET A 315 21.12 -11.24 -7.68
CA MET A 315 20.70 -9.84 -7.78
C MET A 315 21.73 -9.01 -8.52
N THR A 316 23.01 -9.15 -8.20
CA THR A 316 24.10 -8.41 -8.88
C THR A 316 24.12 -8.71 -10.40
N ASN A 317 23.95 -9.97 -10.78
CA ASN A 317 23.93 -10.39 -12.17
C ASN A 317 22.69 -9.84 -12.89
N ALA A 318 21.50 -9.96 -12.29
CA ALA A 318 20.26 -9.39 -12.84
C ALA A 318 20.35 -7.87 -13.06
N LEU A 319 20.97 -7.13 -12.13
CA LEU A 319 21.17 -5.69 -12.27
C LEU A 319 22.16 -5.35 -13.39
N ARG A 320 23.22 -6.14 -13.59
CA ARG A 320 24.14 -6.00 -14.73
C ARG A 320 23.45 -6.29 -16.06
N ASP A 321 22.61 -7.32 -16.11
CA ASP A 321 21.84 -7.66 -17.30
C ASP A 321 20.89 -6.51 -17.66
N LEU A 322 20.17 -5.97 -16.68
CA LEU A 322 19.32 -4.79 -16.89
C LEU A 322 20.11 -3.56 -17.33
N ALA A 323 21.34 -3.36 -16.87
CA ALA A 323 22.16 -2.23 -17.29
C ALA A 323 22.59 -2.37 -18.76
N ASN A 324 22.87 -3.58 -19.22
CA ASN A 324 23.47 -3.85 -20.54
C ASN A 324 22.45 -4.29 -21.60
N ASP A 325 21.25 -4.73 -21.22
CA ASP A 325 20.23 -5.22 -22.16
C ASP A 325 18.96 -4.35 -22.17
N PRO A 326 18.86 -3.39 -23.11
CA PRO A 326 17.65 -2.57 -23.27
C PRO A 326 16.40 -3.40 -23.64
N GLN A 327 16.57 -4.51 -24.38
CA GLN A 327 15.43 -5.34 -24.81
C GLN A 327 14.81 -6.07 -23.63
N LEU A 328 15.65 -6.55 -22.68
CA LEU A 328 15.18 -7.14 -21.44
C LEU A 328 14.36 -6.12 -20.62
N ARG A 329 14.86 -4.87 -20.50
CA ARG A 329 14.12 -3.80 -19.80
C ARG A 329 12.76 -3.54 -20.44
N GLU A 330 12.74 -3.36 -21.77
CA GLU A 330 11.50 -3.11 -22.52
C GLU A 330 10.49 -4.26 -22.36
N LYS A 331 10.95 -5.50 -22.42
CA LYS A 331 10.12 -6.69 -22.24
C LYS A 331 9.46 -6.68 -20.84
N LEU A 332 10.24 -6.48 -19.78
CA LEU A 332 9.73 -6.45 -18.40
C LEU A 332 8.74 -5.30 -18.20
N VAL A 333 9.08 -4.11 -18.67
CA VAL A 333 8.20 -2.92 -18.57
C VAL A 333 6.86 -3.17 -19.27
N ARG A 334 6.88 -3.67 -20.49
CA ARG A 334 5.66 -3.95 -21.27
C ARG A 334 4.80 -4.99 -20.58
N SER A 335 5.40 -6.09 -20.13
CA SER A 335 4.71 -7.18 -19.46
C SER A 335 4.10 -6.74 -18.12
N GLY A 336 4.87 -6.06 -17.26
CA GLY A 336 4.39 -5.56 -15.97
C GLY A 336 3.26 -4.55 -16.12
N LEU A 337 3.38 -3.60 -17.05
CA LEU A 337 2.31 -2.65 -17.36
C LEU A 337 1.02 -3.35 -17.84
N GLU A 338 1.15 -4.37 -18.67
CA GLU A 338 0.01 -5.16 -19.12
C GLU A 338 -0.71 -5.82 -17.97
N THR A 339 0.02 -6.44 -17.04
CA THR A 339 -0.54 -7.09 -15.84
C THR A 339 -1.25 -6.06 -14.95
N ILE A 340 -0.61 -4.91 -14.66
CA ILE A 340 -1.25 -3.83 -13.88
C ILE A 340 -2.56 -3.38 -14.53
N ARG A 341 -2.53 -3.05 -15.83
CA ARG A 341 -3.71 -2.55 -16.54
C ARG A 341 -4.86 -3.55 -16.60
N LYS A 342 -4.56 -4.83 -16.68
CA LYS A 342 -5.58 -5.88 -16.78
C LYS A 342 -6.16 -6.31 -15.44
N ARG A 343 -5.42 -6.15 -14.32
CA ARG A 343 -5.78 -6.82 -13.06
C ARG A 343 -5.64 -5.96 -11.81
N HIS A 344 -4.79 -4.92 -11.81
CA HIS A 344 -4.31 -4.31 -10.57
C HIS A 344 -4.35 -2.79 -10.58
N THR A 345 -5.43 -2.22 -11.16
CA THR A 345 -5.72 -0.78 -11.03
C THR A 345 -6.66 -0.52 -9.88
N CYS A 346 -6.64 0.70 -9.33
CA CYS A 346 -7.63 1.13 -8.33
C CYS A 346 -9.08 1.03 -8.85
N GLY A 347 -9.29 1.11 -10.17
CA GLY A 347 -10.58 0.85 -10.80
C GLY A 347 -11.08 -0.57 -10.55
N HIS A 348 -10.23 -1.59 -10.73
CA HIS A 348 -10.59 -2.99 -10.41
C HIS A 348 -10.97 -3.14 -8.92
N ARG A 349 -10.21 -2.49 -8.02
CA ARG A 349 -10.53 -2.55 -6.57
C ARG A 349 -11.84 -1.85 -6.23
N ALA A 350 -12.18 -0.78 -6.92
CA ALA A 350 -13.49 -0.13 -6.77
C ALA A 350 -14.62 -1.05 -7.25
N ASP A 351 -14.47 -1.78 -8.37
CA ASP A 351 -15.46 -2.77 -8.84
C ASP A 351 -15.63 -3.90 -7.85
N GLU A 352 -14.54 -4.46 -7.34
CA GLU A 352 -14.55 -5.51 -6.31
C GLU A 352 -15.24 -5.03 -5.03
N LEU A 353 -14.96 -3.81 -4.58
CA LEU A 353 -15.61 -3.24 -3.40
C LEU A 353 -17.11 -3.13 -3.59
N MET A 354 -17.58 -2.67 -4.76
CA MET A 354 -19.00 -2.60 -5.05
C MET A 354 -19.66 -3.98 -5.06
N THR A 355 -19.01 -4.98 -5.65
CA THR A 355 -19.47 -6.37 -5.64
C THR A 355 -19.57 -6.94 -4.22
N ILE A 356 -18.60 -6.66 -3.36
CA ILE A 356 -18.62 -7.05 -1.93
C ILE A 356 -19.83 -6.42 -1.22
N VAL A 357 -20.05 -5.12 -1.43
CA VAL A 357 -21.17 -4.40 -0.83
C VAL A 357 -22.52 -4.95 -1.30
N GLU A 358 -22.66 -5.25 -2.59
CA GLU A 358 -23.87 -5.87 -3.15
C GLU A 358 -24.13 -7.25 -2.54
N ARG A 359 -23.09 -8.08 -2.42
CA ARG A 359 -23.19 -9.41 -1.77
C ARG A 359 -23.66 -9.30 -0.31
N LEU A 360 -23.12 -8.35 0.45
CA LEU A 360 -23.49 -8.15 1.86
C LEU A 360 -24.89 -7.57 2.05
N ARG A 361 -25.45 -6.90 1.04
CA ARG A 361 -26.80 -6.33 1.05
C ARG A 361 -27.86 -7.26 0.48
N ALA A 362 -27.45 -8.28 -0.27
CA ALA A 362 -28.39 -9.26 -0.80
C ALA A 362 -29.15 -9.91 0.36
N PRO A 363 -30.50 -10.02 0.28
CA PRO A 363 -31.24 -10.74 1.29
C PRO A 363 -30.72 -12.19 1.36
N VAL A 364 -30.45 -12.66 2.57
CA VAL A 364 -30.18 -14.09 2.79
C VAL A 364 -31.45 -14.82 2.36
N LEU A 365 -31.40 -15.43 1.17
CA LEU A 365 -32.44 -16.39 0.79
C LEU A 365 -32.30 -17.53 1.79
N GLU A 366 -33.19 -17.55 2.80
CA GLU A 366 -33.33 -18.72 3.65
C GLU A 366 -33.55 -19.90 2.70
N SER A 367 -32.59 -20.81 2.62
CA SER A 367 -32.78 -22.09 1.99
C SER A 367 -33.87 -22.79 2.79
N ALA A 368 -35.10 -22.72 2.26
CA ALA A 368 -36.20 -23.56 2.75
C ALA A 368 -35.73 -25.01 2.68
N ALA A 369 -35.41 -25.58 3.85
CA ALA A 369 -35.14 -27.00 4.04
C ALA A 369 -36.43 -27.79 3.94
#